data_3e837d2f67ed0cafd36eda336d007582
#
_entry.id   3e837d2f67ed0cafd36eda336d007582
#
_cell.length_a   1.000
_cell.length_b   1.000
_cell.length_c   1.000
_cell.angle_alpha   90.00
_cell.angle_beta   90.00
_cell.angle_gamma   90.00
#
_symmetry.space_group_name_H-M   'P 1'
#
loop_
_entity.id
_entity.type
_entity.pdbx_description
1 polymer ?
#
loop_
_entity_poly.entity_id
_entity_poly.type
_entity_poly.pdbx_seq_one_letter_code
_entity_poly.pdbx_strand_id
1 'polypeptide(L)'
;MRRPRNIFLIPILAGILAVPLLSQVQNRGAVGSVTIDGKVWNQIAMRPVIPFGKWGVALDLVIYFDAEGNIHADEWDFSSSKAIKNTLIDKIYYIRYGFPGDPIYGKIGALDRVDLGYGILVSDYANTMLYPQQRKVGLNFERNSKSINIEGFVNDFKENIGLFGGRVSTRKIMGLPVGFSFVADRNQYLGLKDSDGDGRPNVMDDFPDNNAWWVDTDGDGIADNDPAEWDIDGDGITDTLDSRIPGYTGDPVVLDTDIFRKGEPINLSEDSDNIMAFAVDVGYPLVTQDKFSVSLYTQVAQMIGQTVHPGTGESLSLGMGLVPIGVSSRFGPARFNFEYRMIPDGRFEFNYWNRLYEIERTRFTKGKKNQITLKTKESRLGRYGEQKGYFARMILNMGSMLEASTSYHDMHGQIWSVSKQEFIEDKNQTFLASLQLKKAISKIQYARVFYQQRNVPNPFKFEYTEGTILGYQLGIAFGQGLVLNYTFRRSFRDVNGDGRISGKNETIDITTIETSFSF
;
A
#
# COMPACT_ATOMS: atom_id res chain seq x y z
N MET A 1 18.96 30.92 -15.13
CA MET A 1 19.41 31.33 -13.76
C MET A 1 18.25 31.13 -12.80
N ARG A 2 18.17 29.94 -12.18
CA ARG A 2 17.15 29.64 -11.16
C ARG A 2 17.59 30.26 -9.83
N ARG A 3 16.79 31.16 -9.26
CA ARG A 3 17.02 31.75 -7.93
C ARG A 3 16.76 30.69 -6.86
N PRO A 4 17.55 30.59 -5.78
CA PRO A 4 17.33 29.64 -4.71
C PRO A 4 16.04 29.96 -3.94
N ARG A 5 15.05 29.05 -3.99
CA ARG A 5 13.78 29.14 -3.27
C ARG A 5 13.86 28.74 -1.77
N ASN A 6 15.07 28.61 -1.23
CA ASN A 6 15.31 27.99 0.08
C ASN A 6 15.19 28.92 1.31
N ILE A 7 14.72 30.15 1.16
CA ILE A 7 14.71 31.14 2.28
C ILE A 7 13.54 30.95 3.26
N PHE A 8 12.49 30.20 2.88
CA PHE A 8 11.31 30.02 3.75
C PHE A 8 11.38 28.84 4.75
N LEU A 9 12.32 27.92 4.60
CA LEU A 9 12.46 26.75 5.49
C LEU A 9 13.03 27.10 6.88
N ILE A 10 13.92 28.09 6.95
CA ILE A 10 14.59 28.49 8.20
C ILE A 10 13.63 29.06 9.24
N PRO A 11 12.66 29.94 8.92
CA PRO A 11 11.73 30.46 9.94
C PRO A 11 10.70 29.42 10.42
N ILE A 12 10.33 28.43 9.63
CA ILE A 12 9.40 27.36 10.07
C ILE A 12 10.11 26.43 11.07
N LEU A 13 11.36 26.04 10.82
CA LEU A 13 12.17 25.26 11.77
C LEU A 13 12.45 26.05 13.05
N ALA A 14 12.75 27.34 12.95
CA ALA A 14 12.99 28.22 14.10
C ALA A 14 11.72 28.47 14.95
N GLY A 15 10.53 28.56 14.29
CA GLY A 15 9.25 28.71 14.99
C GLY A 15 8.86 27.48 15.83
N ILE A 16 9.22 26.28 15.38
CA ILE A 16 8.97 25.01 16.11
C ILE A 16 9.91 24.83 17.30
N LEU A 17 11.14 25.37 17.23
CA LEU A 17 12.10 25.38 18.34
C LEU A 17 11.71 26.37 19.45
N ALA A 18 10.78 27.29 19.20
CA ALA A 18 10.36 28.34 20.14
C ALA A 18 9.13 27.99 20.99
N VAL A 19 8.69 26.71 21.09
CA VAL A 19 7.57 26.30 21.93
C VAL A 19 8.07 25.69 23.26
N PRO A 20 8.52 26.50 24.24
CA PRO A 20 9.05 25.97 25.52
C PRO A 20 7.98 25.75 26.59
N LEU A 21 6.68 25.66 26.28
CA LEU A 21 5.62 25.80 27.28
C LEU A 21 4.66 24.60 27.44
N LEU A 22 4.90 23.47 26.76
CA LEU A 22 4.11 22.28 27.01
C LEU A 22 4.99 21.22 27.65
N SER A 23 4.91 21.08 28.97
CA SER A 23 5.67 20.11 29.79
C SER A 23 5.44 18.63 29.44
N GLN A 24 4.78 18.32 28.33
CA GLN A 24 4.47 16.97 27.84
C GLN A 24 4.92 16.72 26.38
N VAL A 25 5.53 17.69 25.72
CA VAL A 25 6.03 17.49 24.35
C VAL A 25 7.26 16.60 24.38
N GLN A 26 7.21 15.48 23.73
CA GLN A 26 8.37 14.62 23.51
C GLN A 26 8.96 14.93 22.14
N ASN A 27 10.08 15.62 22.10
CA ASN A 27 10.80 15.87 20.87
C ASN A 27 11.74 14.71 20.55
N ARG A 28 11.65 14.22 19.31
CA ARG A 28 12.56 13.19 18.79
C ARG A 28 13.20 13.75 17.54
N GLY A 29 14.50 13.91 17.55
CA GLY A 29 15.29 14.19 16.36
C GLY A 29 15.83 12.90 15.78
N ALA A 30 16.14 12.90 14.49
CA ALA A 30 16.81 11.80 13.84
C ALA A 30 17.69 12.29 12.69
N VAL A 31 18.82 11.61 12.51
CA VAL A 31 19.72 11.78 11.36
C VAL A 31 20.09 10.42 10.81
N GLY A 32 20.22 10.30 9.49
CA GLY A 32 20.53 9.00 8.89
C GLY A 32 20.48 9.00 7.38
N SER A 33 20.22 7.84 6.81
CA SER A 33 20.03 7.66 5.37
C SER A 33 18.89 6.69 5.07
N VAL A 34 18.33 6.83 3.88
CA VAL A 34 17.20 6.04 3.40
C VAL A 34 17.31 5.81 1.90
N THR A 35 16.81 4.68 1.42
CA THR A 35 16.68 4.43 -0.02
C THR A 35 15.29 4.84 -0.49
N ILE A 36 15.24 5.77 -1.45
CA ILE A 36 14.01 6.21 -2.13
C ILE A 36 14.24 6.01 -3.63
N ASP A 37 13.36 5.28 -4.30
CA ASP A 37 13.41 4.98 -5.75
C ASP A 37 14.80 4.46 -6.21
N GLY A 38 15.42 3.61 -5.37
CA GLY A 38 16.74 3.01 -5.65
C GLY A 38 17.94 3.92 -5.37
N LYS A 39 17.74 5.21 -5.08
CA LYS A 39 18.81 6.17 -4.72
C LYS A 39 18.91 6.30 -3.20
N VAL A 40 20.14 6.43 -2.68
CA VAL A 40 20.39 6.70 -1.26
C VAL A 40 20.31 8.20 -0.99
N TRP A 41 19.48 8.57 -0.04
CA TRP A 41 19.31 9.94 0.44
C TRP A 41 19.73 10.04 1.90
N ASN A 42 20.40 11.12 2.27
CA ASN A 42 20.59 11.47 3.67
C ASN A 42 19.32 12.12 4.21
N GLN A 43 19.06 11.96 5.51
CA GLN A 43 17.87 12.55 6.13
C GLN A 43 18.19 13.26 7.44
N ILE A 44 17.48 14.36 7.67
CA ILE A 44 17.34 15.00 8.98
C ILE A 44 15.85 15.07 9.27
N ALA A 45 15.43 14.58 10.43
CA ALA A 45 14.03 14.55 10.82
C ALA A 45 13.82 15.11 12.23
N MET A 46 12.66 15.75 12.41
CA MET A 46 12.12 16.12 13.72
C MET A 46 10.71 15.57 13.84
N ARG A 47 10.46 14.81 14.91
CA ARG A 47 9.20 14.09 15.13
C ARG A 47 8.63 14.42 16.51
N PRO A 48 8.07 15.63 16.72
CA PRO A 48 7.45 16.00 17.97
C PRO A 48 6.18 15.19 18.21
N VAL A 49 5.99 14.72 19.44
CA VAL A 49 4.78 14.05 19.91
C VAL A 49 4.18 14.89 21.04
N ILE A 50 2.94 15.34 20.84
CA ILE A 50 2.22 16.26 21.72
C ILE A 50 0.98 15.54 22.26
N PRO A 51 1.04 14.92 23.46
CA PRO A 51 -0.14 14.35 24.10
C PRO A 51 -0.88 15.43 24.89
N PHE A 52 -2.22 15.49 24.78
CA PHE A 52 -3.05 16.34 25.62
C PHE A 52 -4.41 15.69 25.88
N GLY A 53 -4.60 15.18 27.09
CA GLY A 53 -5.78 14.43 27.47
C GLY A 53 -5.98 13.18 26.62
N LYS A 54 -7.17 13.07 25.96
CA LYS A 54 -7.45 11.99 25.01
C LYS A 54 -6.86 12.21 23.62
N TRP A 55 -6.37 13.41 23.33
CA TRP A 55 -5.76 13.74 22.06
C TRP A 55 -4.28 13.39 22.04
N GLY A 56 -3.77 13.10 20.88
CA GLY A 56 -2.34 13.00 20.61
C GLY A 56 -2.06 13.47 19.19
N VAL A 57 -1.07 14.34 19.04
CA VAL A 57 -0.59 14.81 17.74
C VAL A 57 0.86 14.43 17.59
N ALA A 58 1.24 13.83 16.49
CA ALA A 58 2.63 13.60 16.12
C ALA A 58 2.85 14.11 14.70
N LEU A 59 3.94 14.84 14.53
CA LEU A 59 4.40 15.30 13.22
C LEU A 59 5.61 14.51 12.77
N ASP A 60 5.87 14.50 11.46
CA ASP A 60 7.08 13.94 10.86
C ASP A 60 7.64 14.96 9.87
N LEU A 61 8.52 15.80 10.37
CA LEU A 61 9.19 16.84 9.63
C LEU A 61 10.54 16.28 9.18
N VAL A 62 10.65 15.90 7.92
CA VAL A 62 11.85 15.29 7.36
C VAL A 62 12.34 16.09 6.15
N ILE A 63 13.65 16.18 6.02
CA ILE A 63 14.34 16.71 4.84
C ILE A 63 15.25 15.60 4.34
N TYR A 64 15.10 15.24 3.07
CA TYR A 64 16.01 14.34 2.37
C TYR A 64 16.95 15.16 1.47
N PHE A 65 18.22 14.80 1.42
CA PHE A 65 19.21 15.45 0.58
C PHE A 65 20.24 14.44 0.07
N ASP A 66 20.71 14.63 -1.15
CA ASP A 66 21.73 13.78 -1.76
C ASP A 66 23.15 14.14 -1.30
N ALA A 67 24.18 13.50 -1.88
CA ALA A 67 25.57 13.75 -1.53
C ALA A 67 26.05 15.15 -1.94
N GLU A 68 25.43 15.73 -2.95
CA GLU A 68 25.68 17.08 -3.47
C GLU A 68 24.91 18.16 -2.69
N GLY A 69 24.01 17.76 -1.77
CA GLY A 69 23.20 18.67 -0.97
C GLY A 69 21.89 19.11 -1.63
N ASN A 70 21.49 18.49 -2.75
CA ASN A 70 20.19 18.77 -3.37
C ASN A 70 19.07 18.15 -2.53
N ILE A 71 18.02 18.92 -2.27
CA ILE A 71 16.86 18.48 -1.50
C ILE A 71 15.92 17.68 -2.42
N HIS A 72 15.38 16.58 -1.89
CA HIS A 72 14.33 15.80 -2.54
C HIS A 72 13.05 16.66 -2.65
N ALA A 73 12.63 16.95 -3.87
CA ALA A 73 11.61 17.97 -4.13
C ALA A 73 10.21 17.58 -3.62
N ASP A 74 9.83 16.31 -3.74
CA ASP A 74 8.49 15.78 -3.40
C ASP A 74 8.09 16.06 -1.94
N GLU A 75 9.05 16.17 -1.02
CA GLU A 75 8.78 16.36 0.40
C GLU A 75 8.38 17.78 0.78
N TRP A 76 8.77 18.79 -0.01
CA TRP A 76 8.57 20.21 0.28
C TRP A 76 8.21 20.98 -0.98
N ASP A 77 7.13 20.55 -1.64
CA ASP A 77 6.63 21.22 -2.84
C ASP A 77 5.61 22.31 -2.46
N PHE A 78 5.90 23.53 -2.90
CA PHE A 78 5.07 24.73 -2.73
C PHE A 78 4.72 25.38 -4.09
N SER A 79 4.80 24.63 -5.18
CA SER A 79 4.62 25.14 -6.54
C SER A 79 3.16 25.50 -6.85
N SER A 80 2.20 24.83 -6.23
CA SER A 80 0.77 25.04 -6.44
C SER A 80 -0.04 24.91 -5.15
N SER A 81 -1.29 25.37 -5.15
CA SER A 81 -2.18 25.20 -3.99
C SER A 81 -2.42 23.72 -3.65
N LYS A 82 -2.48 22.82 -4.65
CA LYS A 82 -2.59 21.36 -4.47
C LYS A 82 -1.32 20.82 -3.81
N ALA A 83 -0.16 21.20 -4.29
CA ALA A 83 1.14 20.79 -3.75
C ALA A 83 1.34 21.28 -2.31
N ILE A 84 1.01 22.53 -1.99
CA ILE A 84 1.06 23.08 -0.62
C ILE A 84 0.16 22.25 0.31
N LYS A 85 -1.09 21.97 -0.08
CA LYS A 85 -2.02 21.16 0.71
C LYS A 85 -1.44 19.77 0.98
N ASN A 86 -0.93 19.08 -0.03
CA ASN A 86 -0.37 17.75 0.06
C ASN A 86 0.88 17.74 0.96
N THR A 87 1.79 18.69 0.75
CA THR A 87 3.00 18.88 1.60
C THR A 87 2.62 19.03 3.08
N LEU A 88 1.64 19.87 3.40
CA LEU A 88 1.22 20.05 4.80
C LEU A 88 0.56 18.80 5.39
N ILE A 89 -0.27 18.10 4.62
CA ILE A 89 -0.86 16.83 5.03
C ILE A 89 0.24 15.81 5.33
N ASP A 90 1.27 15.71 4.51
CA ASP A 90 2.37 14.75 4.68
C ASP A 90 3.22 14.98 5.93
N LYS A 91 3.17 16.16 6.54
CA LYS A 91 3.84 16.39 7.82
C LYS A 91 3.08 15.84 9.02
N ILE A 92 1.85 15.35 8.85
CA ILE A 92 1.05 14.72 9.90
C ILE A 92 1.43 13.24 9.97
N TYR A 93 2.16 12.82 11.03
CA TYR A 93 2.34 11.39 11.30
C TYR A 93 1.05 10.79 11.86
N TYR A 94 0.45 11.43 12.86
CA TYR A 94 -0.93 11.18 13.27
C TYR A 94 -1.54 12.33 14.07
N ILE A 95 -2.87 12.43 13.99
CA ILE A 95 -3.74 13.13 14.92
C ILE A 95 -4.71 12.08 15.45
N ARG A 96 -4.74 11.87 16.77
CA ARG A 96 -5.51 10.80 17.40
C ARG A 96 -6.40 11.35 18.52
N TYR A 97 -7.62 10.84 18.60
CA TYR A 97 -8.52 10.98 19.74
C TYR A 97 -8.89 9.61 20.29
N GLY A 98 -8.77 9.40 21.59
CA GLY A 98 -9.00 8.10 22.22
C GLY A 98 -7.96 7.05 21.89
N PHE A 99 -8.24 5.80 22.24
CA PHE A 99 -7.45 4.62 21.92
C PHE A 99 -8.35 3.54 21.30
N PRO A 100 -7.83 2.60 20.52
CA PRO A 100 -8.60 1.48 20.00
C PRO A 100 -9.37 0.76 21.12
N GLY A 101 -10.68 0.59 20.93
CA GLY A 101 -11.59 0.02 21.94
C GLY A 101 -12.25 1.03 22.88
N ASP A 102 -11.86 2.29 22.88
CA ASP A 102 -12.61 3.35 23.59
C ASP A 102 -14.02 3.52 22.97
N PRO A 103 -14.98 4.14 23.69
CA PRO A 103 -16.29 4.45 23.13
C PRO A 103 -16.24 5.26 21.82
N ILE A 104 -15.24 6.11 21.69
CA ILE A 104 -14.92 6.83 20.44
C ILE A 104 -13.41 6.84 20.29
N TYR A 105 -12.95 6.33 19.16
CA TYR A 105 -11.57 6.38 18.71
C TYR A 105 -11.52 6.95 17.29
N GLY A 106 -10.55 7.80 17.03
CA GLY A 106 -10.24 8.29 15.68
C GLY A 106 -8.75 8.57 15.53
N LYS A 107 -8.17 8.17 14.40
CA LYS A 107 -6.77 8.44 14.05
C LYS A 107 -6.71 8.89 12.60
N ILE A 108 -6.24 10.10 12.36
CA ILE A 108 -5.83 10.59 11.04
C ILE A 108 -4.33 10.41 10.94
N GLY A 109 -3.81 9.90 9.83
CA GLY A 109 -2.37 9.72 9.59
C GLY A 109 -2.01 8.34 9.07
N ALA A 110 -0.85 7.84 9.52
CA ALA A 110 -0.36 6.51 9.19
C ALA A 110 -1.27 5.42 9.77
N LEU A 111 -1.78 4.53 8.93
CA LEU A 111 -2.58 3.36 9.31
C LEU A 111 -1.68 2.14 9.32
N ASP A 112 -1.35 1.65 10.51
CA ASP A 112 -0.44 0.51 10.67
C ASP A 112 -1.17 -0.83 10.59
N ARG A 113 -2.47 -0.79 10.93
CA ARG A 113 -3.34 -1.96 10.91
C ARG A 113 -4.81 -1.54 10.96
N VAL A 114 -5.60 -2.03 10.00
CA VAL A 114 -7.06 -1.95 9.98
C VAL A 114 -7.61 -3.35 9.73
N ASP A 115 -8.57 -3.76 10.56
CA ASP A 115 -9.36 -4.97 10.38
C ASP A 115 -10.84 -4.58 10.39
N LEU A 116 -11.70 -5.17 9.56
CA LEU A 116 -13.15 -5.03 9.62
C LEU A 116 -13.81 -6.38 9.93
N GLY A 117 -14.53 -6.43 11.04
CA GLY A 117 -15.21 -7.64 11.51
C GLY A 117 -14.27 -8.82 11.74
N TYR A 118 -14.59 -9.97 11.13
CA TYR A 118 -13.74 -11.17 11.19
C TYR A 118 -12.70 -11.22 10.06
N GLY A 119 -12.66 -10.21 9.16
CA GLY A 119 -11.57 -10.00 8.21
C GLY A 119 -11.76 -10.64 6.84
N ILE A 120 -12.98 -11.03 6.43
CA ILE A 120 -13.19 -11.62 5.11
C ILE A 120 -12.79 -10.68 3.96
N LEU A 121 -13.02 -9.36 4.09
CA LEU A 121 -12.64 -8.33 3.13
C LEU A 121 -11.35 -7.61 3.53
N VAL A 122 -11.29 -7.06 4.76
CA VAL A 122 -10.19 -6.24 5.26
C VAL A 122 -9.57 -6.90 6.47
N SER A 123 -8.31 -7.29 6.37
CA SER A 123 -7.55 -7.82 7.50
C SER A 123 -6.09 -7.40 7.43
N ASP A 124 -5.62 -6.82 8.53
CA ASP A 124 -4.24 -6.32 8.66
C ASP A 124 -3.86 -5.29 7.57
N TYR A 125 -4.82 -4.49 7.09
CA TYR A 125 -4.54 -3.45 6.09
C TYR A 125 -3.64 -2.36 6.68
N ALA A 126 -2.69 -1.88 5.88
CA ALA A 126 -1.80 -0.77 6.24
C ALA A 126 -1.54 0.13 5.02
N ASN A 127 -1.57 1.45 5.22
CA ASN A 127 -1.21 2.40 4.18
C ASN A 127 0.27 2.83 4.23
N THR A 128 1.07 2.23 5.13
CA THR A 128 2.46 2.60 5.39
C THR A 128 3.48 1.77 4.64
N MET A 129 3.03 0.84 3.79
CA MET A 129 3.94 -0.12 3.16
C MET A 129 4.80 0.47 2.03
N LEU A 130 4.44 1.62 1.50
CA LEU A 130 5.22 2.34 0.49
C LEU A 130 6.10 3.46 1.08
N TYR A 131 5.97 3.74 2.40
CA TYR A 131 6.80 4.73 3.07
C TYR A 131 8.29 4.30 3.08
N PRO A 132 9.26 5.17 2.80
CA PRO A 132 9.14 6.62 2.59
C PRO A 132 8.86 7.04 1.14
N GLN A 133 8.87 6.15 0.16
CA GLN A 133 8.67 6.47 -1.26
C GLN A 133 7.32 7.16 -1.53
N GLN A 134 6.27 6.71 -0.85
CA GLN A 134 4.97 7.35 -0.84
C GLN A 134 4.47 7.45 0.59
N ARG A 135 4.09 8.65 0.99
CA ARG A 135 3.44 8.88 2.28
C ARG A 135 1.94 8.96 2.07
N LYS A 136 1.19 8.19 2.85
CA LYS A 136 -0.27 8.22 2.86
C LYS A 136 -0.79 8.66 4.22
N VAL A 137 -1.80 9.53 4.21
CA VAL A 137 -2.43 10.08 5.40
C VAL A 137 -3.92 9.76 5.35
N GLY A 138 -4.28 8.69 6.04
CA GLY A 138 -5.63 8.14 6.05
C GLY A 138 -6.39 8.47 7.32
N LEU A 139 -7.55 7.82 7.48
CA LEU A 139 -8.41 7.87 8.67
C LEU A 139 -8.70 6.44 9.13
N ASN A 140 -8.60 6.19 10.44
CA ASN A 140 -9.23 5.04 11.09
C ASN A 140 -10.15 5.55 12.19
N PHE A 141 -11.41 5.07 12.20
CA PHE A 141 -12.45 5.53 13.11
C PHE A 141 -13.22 4.35 13.70
N GLU A 142 -13.48 4.40 15.02
CA GLU A 142 -14.31 3.45 15.73
C GLU A 142 -15.26 4.17 16.68
N ARG A 143 -16.51 3.77 16.67
CA ARG A 143 -17.51 4.16 17.67
C ARG A 143 -18.11 2.91 18.28
N ASN A 144 -17.82 2.67 19.55
CA ASN A 144 -18.28 1.53 20.31
C ASN A 144 -19.41 1.94 21.25
N SER A 145 -20.59 1.37 21.06
CA SER A 145 -21.72 1.56 21.96
C SER A 145 -22.33 0.22 22.40
N LYS A 146 -23.22 0.28 23.41
CA LYS A 146 -23.89 -0.94 23.89
C LYS A 146 -24.74 -1.65 22.84
N SER A 147 -25.21 -0.93 21.82
CA SER A 147 -26.17 -1.43 20.84
C SER A 147 -25.64 -1.52 19.43
N ILE A 148 -24.78 -0.60 19.03
CA ILE A 148 -24.30 -0.47 17.66
C ILE A 148 -22.83 -0.09 17.73
N ASN A 149 -21.98 -0.80 16.99
CA ASN A 149 -20.60 -0.43 16.75
C ASN A 149 -20.45 -0.01 15.29
N ILE A 150 -19.64 1.03 15.06
CA ILE A 150 -19.33 1.56 13.74
C ILE A 150 -17.82 1.63 13.63
N GLU A 151 -17.28 1.06 12.57
CA GLU A 151 -15.87 1.08 12.22
C GLU A 151 -15.72 1.65 10.81
N GLY A 152 -14.64 2.36 10.53
CA GLY A 152 -14.41 2.88 9.18
C GLY A 152 -12.99 3.33 8.96
N PHE A 153 -12.56 3.33 7.70
CA PHE A 153 -11.25 3.83 7.31
C PHE A 153 -11.28 4.47 5.92
N VAL A 154 -10.28 5.33 5.70
CA VAL A 154 -9.91 5.93 4.42
C VAL A 154 -8.40 5.75 4.28
N ASN A 155 -7.91 5.36 3.11
CA ASN A 155 -6.48 5.10 2.91
C ASN A 155 -5.62 6.37 2.86
N ASP A 156 -6.06 7.38 2.09
CA ASP A 156 -5.33 8.62 1.89
C ASP A 156 -6.26 9.77 1.48
N PHE A 157 -6.14 10.90 2.16
CA PHE A 157 -6.90 12.11 1.81
C PHE A 157 -6.39 12.80 0.54
N LYS A 158 -5.16 12.53 0.12
CA LYS A 158 -4.59 13.08 -1.11
C LYS A 158 -5.19 12.43 -2.37
N GLU A 159 -5.64 11.19 -2.26
CA GLU A 159 -6.30 10.44 -3.33
C GLU A 159 -7.81 10.78 -3.48
N ASN A 160 -8.29 11.87 -2.87
CA ASN A 160 -9.72 12.23 -2.86
C ASN A 160 -10.62 11.06 -2.39
N ILE A 161 -10.18 10.36 -1.34
CA ILE A 161 -10.87 9.16 -0.81
C ILE A 161 -10.91 8.06 -1.89
N GLY A 162 -9.74 7.65 -2.38
CA GLY A 162 -9.62 6.58 -3.39
C GLY A 162 -10.11 5.25 -2.85
N LEU A 163 -9.52 4.78 -1.73
CA LEU A 163 -9.95 3.58 -1.02
C LEU A 163 -10.58 3.95 0.33
N PHE A 164 -11.74 3.42 0.60
CA PHE A 164 -12.41 3.55 1.89
C PHE A 164 -13.26 2.32 2.21
N GLY A 165 -13.56 2.13 3.48
CA GLY A 165 -14.42 1.05 3.92
C GLY A 165 -15.01 1.32 5.29
N GLY A 166 -16.04 0.58 5.64
CA GLY A 166 -16.68 0.68 6.93
C GLY A 166 -17.49 -0.55 7.29
N ARG A 167 -17.81 -0.66 8.57
CA ARG A 167 -18.62 -1.73 9.12
C ARG A 167 -19.57 -1.20 10.19
N VAL A 168 -20.79 -1.66 10.14
CA VAL A 168 -21.78 -1.45 11.21
C VAL A 168 -22.13 -2.81 11.79
N SER A 169 -22.11 -2.94 13.12
CA SER A 169 -22.51 -4.19 13.78
C SER A 169 -23.43 -3.92 14.97
N THR A 170 -24.31 -4.89 15.24
CA THR A 170 -25.31 -4.80 16.33
C THR A 170 -25.49 -6.16 17.00
N ARG A 171 -25.89 -6.14 18.27
CA ARG A 171 -26.36 -7.32 19.02
C ARG A 171 -27.86 -7.34 19.24
N LYS A 172 -28.61 -6.45 18.58
CA LYS A 172 -30.08 -6.36 18.74
C LYS A 172 -30.84 -7.43 17.96
N ILE A 173 -30.19 -8.11 17.01
CA ILE A 173 -30.81 -9.15 16.20
C ILE A 173 -30.64 -10.48 16.94
N MET A 174 -31.72 -10.95 17.56
CA MET A 174 -31.79 -12.22 18.33
C MET A 174 -30.67 -12.37 19.40
N GLY A 175 -30.10 -11.26 19.87
CA GLY A 175 -28.98 -11.29 20.83
C GLY A 175 -27.63 -11.63 20.22
N LEU A 176 -27.57 -11.90 18.91
CA LEU A 176 -26.34 -12.26 18.20
C LEU A 176 -25.62 -11.02 17.65
N PRO A 177 -24.28 -11.01 17.66
CA PRO A 177 -23.50 -10.02 16.92
C PRO A 177 -23.65 -10.26 15.42
N VAL A 178 -24.30 -9.32 14.74
CA VAL A 178 -24.45 -9.30 13.29
C VAL A 178 -23.74 -8.06 12.76
N GLY A 179 -22.95 -8.20 11.71
CA GLY A 179 -22.21 -7.12 11.07
C GLY A 179 -22.47 -7.04 9.57
N PHE A 180 -22.44 -5.82 9.06
CA PHE A 180 -22.40 -5.50 7.63
C PHE A 180 -21.17 -4.65 7.36
N SER A 181 -20.39 -5.05 6.39
CA SER A 181 -19.17 -4.35 5.94
C SER A 181 -19.30 -3.95 4.47
N PHE A 182 -18.73 -2.80 4.12
CA PHE A 182 -18.60 -2.32 2.75
C PHE A 182 -17.20 -1.76 2.55
N VAL A 183 -16.60 -2.03 1.38
CA VAL A 183 -15.30 -1.47 0.97
C VAL A 183 -15.37 -1.11 -0.51
N ALA A 184 -14.79 0.03 -0.86
CA ALA A 184 -14.65 0.46 -2.24
C ALA A 184 -13.28 1.08 -2.49
N ASP A 185 -12.62 0.66 -3.55
CA ASP A 185 -11.54 1.38 -4.20
C ASP A 185 -12.07 1.97 -5.50
N ARG A 186 -12.11 3.27 -5.57
CA ARG A 186 -12.68 4.01 -6.70
C ARG A 186 -11.79 4.01 -7.92
N ASN A 187 -10.49 3.86 -7.72
CA ASN A 187 -9.52 3.81 -8.79
C ASN A 187 -8.22 3.15 -8.30
N GLN A 188 -8.00 1.92 -8.71
CA GLN A 188 -6.80 1.17 -8.34
C GLN A 188 -5.53 1.79 -8.93
N TYR A 189 -5.60 2.52 -10.05
CA TYR A 189 -4.45 3.21 -10.63
C TYR A 189 -3.82 4.27 -9.72
N LEU A 190 -4.56 4.78 -8.71
CA LEU A 190 -4.02 5.66 -7.66
C LEU A 190 -2.94 5.00 -6.79
N GLY A 191 -2.68 3.70 -6.95
CA GLY A 191 -1.50 3.03 -6.39
C GLY A 191 -0.19 3.39 -7.09
N LEU A 192 -0.23 4.00 -8.28
CA LEU A 192 0.94 4.46 -9.01
C LEU A 192 1.42 5.82 -8.48
N LYS A 193 2.73 6.05 -8.54
CA LYS A 193 3.32 7.33 -8.17
C LYS A 193 3.17 8.33 -9.32
N ASP A 194 2.77 9.56 -9.00
CA ASP A 194 2.71 10.73 -9.86
C ASP A 194 3.42 11.86 -9.08
N SER A 195 4.66 12.19 -9.45
CA SER A 195 5.51 13.07 -8.65
C SER A 195 5.21 14.54 -8.87
N ASP A 196 4.95 14.97 -10.09
CA ASP A 196 4.70 16.37 -10.44
C ASP A 196 3.21 16.75 -10.41
N GLY A 197 2.33 15.75 -10.28
CA GLY A 197 0.92 15.94 -10.07
C GLY A 197 0.13 16.32 -11.33
N ASP A 198 0.64 15.99 -12.51
CA ASP A 198 -0.01 16.24 -13.80
C ASP A 198 -1.11 15.21 -14.12
N GLY A 199 -1.15 14.12 -13.35
CA GLY A 199 -2.06 12.99 -13.51
C GLY A 199 -1.49 11.84 -14.34
N ARG A 200 -0.23 11.92 -14.78
CA ARG A 200 0.47 10.85 -15.50
C ARG A 200 1.35 10.07 -14.51
N PRO A 201 1.23 8.74 -14.44
CA PRO A 201 2.08 7.97 -13.54
C PRO A 201 3.55 8.00 -14.00
N ASN A 202 4.48 8.22 -13.08
CA ASN A 202 5.94 8.25 -13.36
C ASN A 202 6.45 7.06 -14.19
N VAL A 203 5.80 5.91 -14.10
CA VAL A 203 6.20 4.70 -14.85
C VAL A 203 5.90 4.83 -16.34
N MET A 204 4.96 5.69 -16.73
CA MET A 204 4.53 5.92 -18.11
C MET A 204 4.86 7.35 -18.58
N ASP A 205 5.48 8.14 -17.75
CA ASP A 205 5.84 9.53 -17.96
C ASP A 205 7.36 9.64 -18.18
N ASP A 206 7.77 10.20 -19.32
CA ASP A 206 9.18 10.41 -19.65
C ASP A 206 9.75 11.64 -18.92
N PHE A 207 8.88 12.53 -18.37
CA PHE A 207 9.24 13.76 -17.65
C PHE A 207 8.66 13.84 -16.24
N PRO A 208 8.86 12.87 -15.35
CA PRO A 208 8.12 12.70 -14.09
C PRO A 208 8.31 13.81 -13.04
N ASP A 209 9.11 14.81 -13.35
CA ASP A 209 9.36 16.00 -12.52
C ASP A 209 8.88 17.29 -13.21
N ASN A 210 8.17 17.22 -14.34
CA ASN A 210 7.74 18.37 -15.12
C ASN A 210 6.29 18.25 -15.60
N ASN A 211 5.37 18.83 -14.91
CA ASN A 211 3.93 18.75 -15.12
C ASN A 211 3.39 19.36 -16.43
N ALA A 212 4.24 19.76 -17.37
CA ALA A 212 3.86 20.25 -18.68
C ALA A 212 4.13 19.24 -19.81
N TRP A 213 4.95 18.23 -19.54
CA TRP A 213 5.48 17.28 -20.50
C TRP A 213 5.35 15.86 -19.98
N TRP A 214 5.04 14.87 -20.81
CA TRP A 214 4.89 13.48 -20.40
C TRP A 214 5.29 12.41 -21.44
N VAL A 215 5.46 12.77 -22.72
CA VAL A 215 5.87 11.84 -23.78
C VAL A 215 7.08 12.39 -24.51
N ASP A 216 8.06 11.54 -24.73
CA ASP A 216 9.26 11.73 -25.53
C ASP A 216 9.41 10.46 -26.38
N THR A 217 8.99 10.52 -27.64
CA THR A 217 8.87 9.30 -28.49
C THR A 217 10.22 8.81 -28.96
N ASP A 218 11.12 9.69 -29.35
CA ASP A 218 12.45 9.34 -29.85
C ASP A 218 13.52 9.25 -28.78
N GLY A 219 13.27 9.86 -27.60
CA GLY A 219 14.19 9.81 -26.45
C GLY A 219 15.30 10.84 -26.49
N ASP A 220 15.13 11.96 -27.21
CA ASP A 220 16.13 13.01 -27.30
C ASP A 220 16.10 13.99 -26.13
N GLY A 221 15.05 13.93 -25.30
CA GLY A 221 14.85 14.76 -24.10
C GLY A 221 14.01 16.01 -24.35
N ILE A 222 13.44 16.16 -25.55
CA ILE A 222 12.42 17.15 -25.89
C ILE A 222 11.06 16.43 -25.90
N ALA A 223 10.03 17.04 -25.33
CA ALA A 223 8.72 16.40 -25.28
C ALA A 223 8.00 16.52 -26.64
N ASP A 224 7.25 15.49 -27.02
CA ASP A 224 6.46 15.46 -28.27
C ASP A 224 5.55 16.68 -28.47
N ASN A 225 5.16 17.35 -27.39
CA ASN A 225 4.32 18.55 -27.39
C ASN A 225 5.09 19.85 -27.07
N ASP A 226 6.43 19.81 -26.98
CA ASP A 226 7.27 21.02 -26.88
C ASP A 226 7.32 21.70 -28.26
N PRO A 227 7.14 23.03 -28.36
CA PRO A 227 7.31 23.76 -29.59
C PRO A 227 8.74 23.69 -30.21
N ALA A 228 9.72 23.21 -29.44
CA ALA A 228 11.09 23.00 -29.91
C ALA A 228 11.28 21.63 -30.58
N GLU A 229 10.33 20.72 -30.44
CA GLU A 229 10.33 19.42 -31.09
C GLU A 229 10.01 19.59 -32.59
N TRP A 230 10.84 19.02 -33.44
CA TRP A 230 10.71 19.12 -34.89
C TRP A 230 10.64 17.75 -35.61
N ASP A 231 10.99 16.68 -34.92
CA ASP A 231 11.08 15.31 -35.44
C ASP A 231 10.70 14.31 -34.33
N ILE A 232 9.40 14.22 -34.04
CA ILE A 232 8.85 13.46 -32.91
C ILE A 232 9.26 11.98 -32.91
N ASP A 233 9.48 11.38 -34.08
CA ASP A 233 9.77 9.95 -34.16
C ASP A 233 11.26 9.65 -34.42
N GLY A 234 12.10 10.66 -34.52
CA GLY A 234 13.55 10.55 -34.63
C GLY A 234 14.06 9.96 -35.94
N ASP A 235 13.27 10.03 -37.02
CA ASP A 235 13.67 9.46 -38.30
C ASP A 235 14.51 10.42 -39.17
N GLY A 236 14.73 11.66 -38.72
CA GLY A 236 15.48 12.69 -39.41
C GLY A 236 14.64 13.50 -40.42
N ILE A 237 13.33 13.33 -40.44
CA ILE A 237 12.40 14.06 -41.28
C ILE A 237 11.54 14.98 -40.40
N THR A 238 11.50 16.26 -40.74
CA THR A 238 10.66 17.22 -40.01
C THR A 238 9.19 16.78 -40.03
N ASP A 239 8.48 16.82 -38.88
CA ASP A 239 7.07 16.44 -38.70
C ASP A 239 6.14 17.02 -39.76
N THR A 240 6.39 18.24 -40.22
CA THR A 240 5.60 18.86 -41.29
C THR A 240 5.69 18.15 -42.64
N LEU A 241 6.67 17.26 -42.78
CA LEU A 241 6.88 16.44 -43.98
C LEU A 241 6.58 14.97 -43.76
N ASP A 242 6.32 14.55 -42.51
CA ASP A 242 6.04 13.16 -42.15
C ASP A 242 4.54 12.89 -42.05
N SER A 243 4.06 11.97 -42.86
CA SER A 243 2.63 11.59 -42.90
C SER A 243 2.17 10.72 -41.72
N ARG A 244 3.09 10.21 -40.90
CA ARG A 244 2.76 9.39 -39.73
C ARG A 244 2.34 10.25 -38.53
N ILE A 245 2.72 11.52 -38.52
CA ILE A 245 2.39 12.43 -37.42
C ILE A 245 0.94 12.90 -37.51
N PRO A 246 0.14 12.85 -36.45
CA PRO A 246 -1.24 13.33 -36.47
C PRO A 246 -1.31 14.82 -36.82
N GLY A 247 -2.14 15.14 -37.80
CA GLY A 247 -2.32 16.51 -38.31
C GLY A 247 -1.39 16.89 -39.46
N TYR A 248 -0.53 15.99 -39.93
CA TYR A 248 0.28 16.18 -41.11
C TYR A 248 -0.63 16.44 -42.37
N THR A 249 -0.28 17.45 -43.14
CA THR A 249 -1.04 17.89 -44.30
C THR A 249 -0.22 17.93 -45.59
N GLY A 250 1.06 17.56 -45.53
CA GLY A 250 1.98 17.55 -46.66
C GLY A 250 2.01 16.22 -47.41
N ASP A 251 2.80 16.14 -48.48
CA ASP A 251 3.07 14.89 -49.17
C ASP A 251 4.11 14.07 -48.38
N PRO A 252 3.89 12.75 -48.19
CA PRO A 252 4.83 11.91 -47.47
C PRO A 252 6.15 11.79 -48.21
N VAL A 253 7.28 12.05 -47.51
CA VAL A 253 8.62 11.95 -48.07
C VAL A 253 9.20 10.55 -47.84
N VAL A 254 9.05 10.03 -46.65
CA VAL A 254 9.46 8.67 -46.23
C VAL A 254 8.39 8.08 -45.34
N LEU A 255 8.10 6.79 -45.52
CA LEU A 255 7.26 6.00 -44.61
C LEU A 255 8.16 5.01 -43.89
N ASP A 256 8.50 5.29 -42.65
CA ASP A 256 9.15 4.35 -41.74
C ASP A 256 8.11 3.67 -40.87
N THR A 257 7.92 2.38 -41.09
CA THR A 257 6.93 1.58 -40.37
C THR A 257 7.46 1.10 -39.02
N ASP A 258 8.74 1.28 -38.72
CA ASP A 258 9.38 0.77 -37.51
C ASP A 258 9.38 1.78 -36.36
N ILE A 259 9.17 3.04 -36.64
CA ILE A 259 9.10 4.14 -35.67
C ILE A 259 7.63 4.54 -35.50
N PHE A 260 7.14 4.49 -34.27
CA PHE A 260 5.79 4.88 -33.91
C PHE A 260 5.83 5.86 -32.76
N ARG A 261 4.96 6.88 -32.83
CA ARG A 261 4.71 7.73 -31.69
C ARG A 261 4.26 6.91 -30.48
N LYS A 262 4.84 7.16 -29.32
CA LYS A 262 4.39 6.55 -28.07
C LYS A 262 2.91 6.89 -27.83
N GLY A 263 2.16 5.92 -27.31
CA GLY A 263 0.81 6.17 -26.85
C GLY A 263 0.80 7.06 -25.63
N GLU A 264 -0.21 7.91 -25.52
CA GLU A 264 -0.44 8.74 -24.33
C GLU A 264 -0.50 7.87 -23.07
N PRO A 265 0.19 8.25 -21.98
CA PRO A 265 0.03 7.59 -20.69
C PRO A 265 -1.39 7.78 -20.17
N ILE A 266 -1.85 6.85 -19.32
CA ILE A 266 -3.14 7.00 -18.65
C ILE A 266 -3.17 8.30 -17.83
N ASN A 267 -4.36 8.87 -17.71
CA ASN A 267 -4.62 10.01 -16.84
C ASN A 267 -5.38 9.57 -15.59
N LEU A 268 -4.73 9.61 -14.42
CA LEU A 268 -5.28 9.18 -13.14
C LEU A 268 -6.57 9.92 -12.72
N SER A 269 -6.86 11.08 -13.33
CA SER A 269 -8.08 11.84 -13.08
C SER A 269 -9.24 11.45 -14.01
N GLU A 270 -8.96 10.82 -15.14
CA GLU A 270 -9.94 10.44 -16.18
C GLU A 270 -10.10 8.92 -16.26
N ASP A 271 -8.97 8.20 -16.23
CA ASP A 271 -8.96 6.75 -16.29
C ASP A 271 -9.13 6.15 -14.89
N SER A 272 -9.99 5.17 -14.76
CA SER A 272 -10.23 4.49 -13.50
C SER A 272 -10.51 3.01 -13.65
N ASP A 273 -10.00 2.24 -12.70
CA ASP A 273 -10.33 0.83 -12.50
C ASP A 273 -10.82 0.66 -11.06
N ASN A 274 -12.12 0.40 -10.89
CA ASN A 274 -12.78 0.40 -9.59
C ASN A 274 -13.17 -1.00 -9.15
N ILE A 275 -13.11 -1.24 -7.83
CA ILE A 275 -13.60 -2.46 -7.21
C ILE A 275 -14.33 -2.14 -5.92
N MET A 276 -15.45 -2.83 -5.70
CA MET A 276 -16.24 -2.73 -4.47
C MET A 276 -16.51 -4.12 -3.90
N ALA A 277 -16.80 -4.19 -2.61
CA ALA A 277 -17.29 -5.41 -1.98
C ALA A 277 -18.15 -5.09 -0.78
N PHE A 278 -19.07 -5.99 -0.49
CA PHE A 278 -19.81 -5.99 0.77
C PHE A 278 -19.75 -7.36 1.42
N ALA A 279 -19.93 -7.39 2.73
CA ALA A 279 -19.95 -8.61 3.50
C ALA A 279 -20.96 -8.53 4.64
N VAL A 280 -21.51 -9.71 4.98
CA VAL A 280 -22.34 -9.92 6.17
C VAL A 280 -21.66 -10.97 7.03
N ASP A 281 -21.64 -10.73 8.33
CA ASP A 281 -21.14 -11.69 9.31
C ASP A 281 -22.10 -11.87 10.48
N VAL A 282 -22.13 -13.07 11.02
CA VAL A 282 -22.90 -13.41 12.22
C VAL A 282 -22.01 -14.21 13.16
N GLY A 283 -21.92 -13.76 14.40
CA GLY A 283 -21.17 -14.45 15.45
C GLY A 283 -22.10 -15.13 16.45
N TYR A 284 -21.62 -16.20 17.05
CA TYR A 284 -22.27 -16.90 18.16
C TYR A 284 -21.27 -17.16 19.28
N PRO A 285 -21.29 -16.36 20.38
CA PRO A 285 -20.40 -16.56 21.50
C PRO A 285 -20.81 -17.82 22.28
N LEU A 286 -19.93 -18.83 22.28
CA LEU A 286 -20.12 -20.08 23.04
C LEU A 286 -19.71 -19.93 24.50
N VAL A 287 -18.55 -19.29 24.72
CA VAL A 287 -17.99 -19.05 26.05
C VAL A 287 -17.38 -17.65 26.07
N THR A 288 -17.67 -16.88 27.12
CA THR A 288 -17.12 -15.54 27.30
C THR A 288 -16.64 -15.39 28.75
N GLN A 289 -15.36 -15.59 28.98
CA GLN A 289 -14.67 -15.36 30.25
C GLN A 289 -13.43 -14.49 30.02
N ASP A 290 -12.90 -13.85 31.04
CA ASP A 290 -11.78 -12.90 30.91
C ASP A 290 -10.54 -13.46 30.22
N LYS A 291 -10.16 -14.72 30.53
CA LYS A 291 -8.97 -15.38 29.97
C LYS A 291 -9.28 -16.48 28.96
N PHE A 292 -10.55 -16.81 28.79
CA PHE A 292 -11.00 -17.87 27.91
C PHE A 292 -12.28 -17.46 27.18
N SER A 293 -12.24 -17.39 25.87
CA SER A 293 -13.43 -17.15 25.06
C SER A 293 -13.38 -17.99 23.80
N VAL A 294 -14.56 -18.47 23.38
CA VAL A 294 -14.75 -19.17 22.11
C VAL A 294 -16.00 -18.62 21.46
N SER A 295 -15.91 -18.27 20.20
CA SER A 295 -17.04 -17.85 19.37
C SER A 295 -17.02 -18.59 18.05
N LEU A 296 -18.17 -19.06 17.63
CA LEU A 296 -18.39 -19.48 16.24
C LEU A 296 -18.83 -18.27 15.43
N TYR A 297 -18.55 -18.29 14.15
CA TYR A 297 -19.04 -17.28 13.23
C TYR A 297 -19.17 -17.81 11.80
N THR A 298 -19.98 -17.11 11.01
CA THR A 298 -20.08 -17.29 9.57
C THR A 298 -19.93 -15.96 8.88
N GLN A 299 -19.41 -15.96 7.65
CA GLN A 299 -19.25 -14.78 6.83
C GLN A 299 -19.60 -15.08 5.37
N VAL A 300 -20.20 -14.10 4.71
CA VAL A 300 -20.45 -14.10 3.27
C VAL A 300 -19.99 -12.75 2.73
N ALA A 301 -19.25 -12.76 1.63
CA ALA A 301 -18.83 -11.55 0.95
C ALA A 301 -19.02 -11.67 -0.56
N GLN A 302 -19.43 -10.59 -1.21
CA GLN A 302 -19.53 -10.44 -2.66
C GLN A 302 -18.63 -9.29 -3.10
N MET A 303 -17.78 -9.55 -4.10
CA MET A 303 -17.07 -8.51 -4.84
C MET A 303 -17.90 -8.03 -6.03
N ILE A 304 -17.82 -6.75 -6.32
CA ILE A 304 -18.51 -6.08 -7.44
C ILE A 304 -17.43 -5.39 -8.28
N GLY A 305 -17.40 -5.71 -9.55
CA GLY A 305 -16.43 -5.26 -10.52
C GLY A 305 -16.32 -6.30 -11.64
N GLN A 306 -15.38 -6.08 -12.54
CA GLN A 306 -15.12 -6.97 -13.65
C GLN A 306 -13.63 -7.29 -13.72
N THR A 307 -13.33 -8.52 -14.06
CA THR A 307 -11.97 -8.98 -14.36
C THR A 307 -11.94 -9.56 -15.76
N VAL A 308 -10.78 -9.96 -16.24
CA VAL A 308 -10.64 -10.53 -17.57
C VAL A 308 -10.29 -12.01 -17.52
N HIS A 309 -10.89 -12.80 -18.42
CA HIS A 309 -10.48 -14.18 -18.60
C HIS A 309 -9.05 -14.24 -19.17
N PRO A 310 -8.11 -14.91 -18.50
CA PRO A 310 -6.68 -14.81 -18.84
C PRO A 310 -6.31 -15.40 -20.20
N GLY A 311 -7.18 -16.23 -20.82
CA GLY A 311 -6.94 -16.82 -22.12
C GLY A 311 -7.70 -16.13 -23.26
N THR A 312 -8.97 -15.74 -23.05
CA THR A 312 -9.80 -15.14 -24.11
C THR A 312 -9.85 -13.62 -24.04
N GLY A 313 -9.50 -13.01 -22.89
CA GLY A 313 -9.65 -11.57 -22.68
C GLY A 313 -11.09 -11.11 -22.45
N GLU A 314 -12.05 -12.04 -22.38
CA GLU A 314 -13.45 -11.71 -22.10
C GLU A 314 -13.64 -11.15 -20.69
N SER A 315 -14.55 -10.20 -20.55
CA SER A 315 -14.91 -9.64 -19.27
C SER A 315 -15.73 -10.62 -18.44
N LEU A 316 -15.32 -10.80 -17.17
CA LEU A 316 -15.95 -11.69 -16.20
C LEU A 316 -16.34 -10.91 -14.94
N SER A 317 -17.56 -11.12 -14.45
CA SER A 317 -17.95 -10.55 -13.15
C SER A 317 -17.16 -11.16 -12.01
N LEU A 318 -16.85 -10.37 -10.99
CA LEU A 318 -16.23 -10.84 -9.76
C LEU A 318 -17.16 -11.75 -8.98
N GLY A 319 -16.58 -12.59 -8.14
CA GLY A 319 -17.28 -13.65 -7.43
C GLY A 319 -17.50 -13.39 -5.95
N MET A 320 -17.91 -14.45 -5.25
CA MET A 320 -18.20 -14.44 -3.82
C MET A 320 -17.27 -15.34 -3.02
N GLY A 321 -17.10 -14.99 -1.74
CA GLY A 321 -16.39 -15.77 -0.76
C GLY A 321 -17.28 -16.13 0.43
N LEU A 322 -17.16 -17.34 0.90
CA LEU A 322 -17.94 -17.88 2.01
C LEU A 322 -17.00 -18.40 3.11
N VAL A 323 -17.33 -18.11 4.36
CA VAL A 323 -16.83 -18.82 5.54
C VAL A 323 -18.04 -19.48 6.21
N PRO A 324 -18.44 -20.70 5.78
CA PRO A 324 -19.58 -21.39 6.37
C PRO A 324 -19.43 -21.62 7.87
N ILE A 325 -18.19 -21.86 8.31
CA ILE A 325 -17.85 -22.01 9.72
C ILE A 325 -16.48 -21.41 10.02
N GLY A 326 -16.44 -20.53 10.99
CA GLY A 326 -15.25 -19.96 11.60
C GLY A 326 -15.27 -20.12 13.11
N VAL A 327 -14.12 -20.32 13.71
CA VAL A 327 -13.92 -20.37 15.16
C VAL A 327 -12.91 -19.29 15.54
N SER A 328 -13.28 -18.42 16.46
CA SER A 328 -12.37 -17.49 17.10
C SER A 328 -12.25 -17.84 18.58
N SER A 329 -11.04 -18.04 19.06
CA SER A 329 -10.79 -18.40 20.44
C SER A 329 -9.67 -17.60 21.06
N ARG A 330 -9.76 -17.39 22.37
CA ARG A 330 -8.74 -16.77 23.18
C ARG A 330 -8.46 -17.67 24.40
N PHE A 331 -7.22 -18.03 24.58
CA PHE A 331 -6.72 -18.86 25.68
C PHE A 331 -5.58 -18.09 26.39
N GLY A 332 -5.93 -17.27 27.38
CA GLY A 332 -4.96 -16.43 28.07
C GLY A 332 -4.17 -15.55 27.08
N PRO A 333 -2.85 -15.82 26.89
CA PRO A 333 -2.01 -15.04 26.00
C PRO A 333 -2.17 -15.38 24.50
N ALA A 334 -2.79 -16.51 24.17
CA ALA A 334 -2.95 -16.98 22.81
C ALA A 334 -4.33 -16.62 22.24
N ARG A 335 -4.35 -16.18 20.99
CA ARG A 335 -5.57 -16.05 20.17
C ARG A 335 -5.43 -16.96 18.96
N PHE A 336 -6.48 -17.65 18.63
CA PHE A 336 -6.53 -18.58 17.52
C PHE A 336 -7.81 -18.35 16.70
N ASN A 337 -7.66 -18.32 15.39
CA ASN A 337 -8.77 -18.30 14.43
C ASN A 337 -8.61 -19.48 13.48
N PHE A 338 -9.71 -20.15 13.19
CA PHE A 338 -9.78 -21.20 12.18
C PHE A 338 -11.02 -20.98 11.33
N GLU A 339 -10.91 -21.14 10.02
CA GLU A 339 -12.01 -20.97 9.07
C GLU A 339 -11.98 -22.08 8.01
N TYR A 340 -13.13 -22.62 7.69
CA TYR A 340 -13.34 -23.29 6.42
C TYR A 340 -13.79 -22.24 5.40
N ARG A 341 -13.15 -22.18 4.24
CA ARG A 341 -13.33 -21.16 3.22
C ARG A 341 -13.77 -21.78 1.88
N MET A 342 -14.67 -21.10 1.18
CA MET A 342 -15.17 -21.51 -0.13
C MET A 342 -15.27 -20.30 -1.06
N ILE A 343 -14.92 -20.49 -2.33
CA ILE A 343 -15.10 -19.56 -3.45
C ILE A 343 -15.84 -20.34 -4.54
N PRO A 344 -17.19 -20.36 -4.53
CA PRO A 344 -17.95 -21.28 -5.36
C PRO A 344 -17.92 -20.96 -6.87
N ASP A 345 -17.74 -19.69 -7.22
CA ASP A 345 -17.76 -19.20 -8.61
C ASP A 345 -16.43 -18.60 -9.06
N GLY A 346 -15.37 -18.75 -8.25
CA GLY A 346 -14.06 -18.16 -8.52
C GLY A 346 -14.01 -16.65 -8.36
N ARG A 347 -12.97 -16.03 -8.86
CA ARG A 347 -12.78 -14.58 -9.00
C ARG A 347 -13.02 -13.77 -7.70
N PHE A 348 -12.60 -14.35 -6.58
CA PHE A 348 -12.65 -13.77 -5.24
C PHE A 348 -11.32 -14.02 -4.52
N GLU A 349 -10.89 -13.08 -3.69
CA GLU A 349 -9.73 -13.24 -2.81
C GLU A 349 -10.10 -12.87 -1.38
N PHE A 350 -9.94 -13.82 -0.44
CA PHE A 350 -10.07 -13.54 1.00
C PHE A 350 -9.01 -12.55 1.46
N ASN A 351 -9.39 -11.61 2.32
CA ASN A 351 -8.51 -10.55 2.81
C ASN A 351 -7.90 -9.74 1.65
N TYR A 352 -8.72 -9.38 0.67
CA TYR A 352 -8.29 -8.67 -0.52
C TYR A 352 -7.59 -7.36 -0.16
N TRP A 353 -8.18 -6.58 0.75
CA TRP A 353 -7.56 -5.38 1.32
C TRP A 353 -6.75 -5.78 2.56
N ASN A 354 -5.47 -5.96 2.38
CA ASN A 354 -4.54 -6.45 3.39
C ASN A 354 -3.29 -5.57 3.46
N ARG A 355 -2.31 -5.97 4.25
CA ARG A 355 -1.05 -5.22 4.44
C ARG A 355 -0.30 -4.90 3.14
N LEU A 356 -0.37 -5.76 2.14
CA LEU A 356 0.31 -5.57 0.87
C LEU A 356 -0.53 -4.85 -0.18
N TYR A 357 -1.78 -4.51 0.13
CA TYR A 357 -2.70 -3.96 -0.85
C TYR A 357 -2.11 -2.78 -1.61
N GLU A 358 -1.49 -1.82 -0.94
CA GLU A 358 -0.91 -0.64 -1.56
C GLU A 358 0.25 -0.95 -2.54
N ILE A 359 0.98 -2.05 -2.31
CA ILE A 359 2.02 -2.55 -3.22
C ILE A 359 1.40 -3.34 -4.39
N GLU A 360 0.31 -4.06 -4.12
CA GLU A 360 -0.35 -4.94 -5.08
C GLU A 360 -1.45 -4.26 -5.90
N ARG A 361 -1.91 -3.09 -5.46
CA ARG A 361 -3.06 -2.35 -6.00
C ARG A 361 -2.96 -2.16 -7.50
N THR A 362 -1.80 -1.71 -7.97
CA THR A 362 -1.46 -1.65 -9.40
C THR A 362 -0.02 -2.01 -9.62
N ARG A 363 0.22 -2.85 -10.59
CA ARG A 363 1.54 -3.28 -11.06
C ARG A 363 1.68 -2.98 -12.53
N PHE A 364 2.93 -2.99 -13.00
CA PHE A 364 3.22 -2.84 -14.41
C PHE A 364 4.24 -3.88 -14.87
N THR A 365 4.16 -4.23 -16.14
CA THR A 365 5.16 -5.02 -16.83
C THR A 365 5.70 -4.21 -18.01
N LYS A 366 7.00 -4.37 -18.28
CA LYS A 366 7.66 -3.77 -19.45
C LYS A 366 7.77 -4.82 -20.54
N GLY A 367 7.09 -4.59 -21.64
CA GLY A 367 7.17 -5.41 -22.83
C GLY A 367 8.34 -5.03 -23.74
N LYS A 368 8.32 -5.55 -24.96
CA LYS A 368 9.27 -5.15 -26.02
C LYS A 368 9.10 -3.66 -26.33
N LYS A 369 10.20 -2.98 -26.67
CA LYS A 369 10.23 -1.52 -26.95
C LYS A 369 9.75 -0.67 -25.75
N ASN A 370 9.99 -1.14 -24.50
CA ASN A 370 9.58 -0.45 -23.27
C ASN A 370 8.07 -0.21 -23.12
N GLN A 371 7.22 -0.88 -23.89
CA GLN A 371 5.77 -0.77 -23.75
C GLN A 371 5.34 -1.16 -22.34
N ILE A 372 4.68 -0.25 -21.63
CA ILE A 372 4.17 -0.47 -20.29
C ILE A 372 2.75 -1.06 -20.36
N THR A 373 2.53 -2.15 -19.62
CA THR A 373 1.20 -2.73 -19.43
C THR A 373 0.87 -2.68 -17.94
N LEU A 374 -0.21 -1.99 -17.59
CA LEU A 374 -0.71 -1.92 -16.22
C LEU A 374 -1.59 -3.14 -15.90
N LYS A 375 -1.48 -3.62 -14.67
CA LYS A 375 -2.28 -4.73 -14.13
C LYS A 375 -2.74 -4.37 -12.73
N THR A 376 -4.03 -4.14 -12.55
CA THR A 376 -4.62 -3.95 -11.22
C THR A 376 -4.70 -5.26 -10.45
N LYS A 377 -4.88 -5.19 -9.15
CA LYS A 377 -5.06 -6.39 -8.34
C LYS A 377 -6.33 -7.13 -8.74
N GLU A 378 -7.38 -6.43 -9.12
CA GLU A 378 -8.64 -6.98 -9.59
C GLU A 378 -8.49 -7.75 -10.91
N SER A 379 -7.75 -7.20 -11.90
CA SER A 379 -7.54 -7.83 -13.20
C SER A 379 -6.88 -9.21 -13.12
N ARG A 380 -6.24 -9.52 -11.99
CA ARG A 380 -5.59 -10.83 -11.73
C ARG A 380 -6.54 -11.88 -11.17
N LEU A 381 -7.74 -11.49 -10.72
CA LEU A 381 -8.71 -12.42 -10.14
C LEU A 381 -9.30 -13.39 -11.16
N GLY A 382 -9.31 -13.03 -12.44
CA GLY A 382 -9.76 -13.89 -13.53
C GLY A 382 -9.03 -15.23 -13.65
N ARG A 383 -7.82 -15.34 -13.08
CA ARG A 383 -7.03 -16.57 -13.07
C ARG A 383 -7.47 -17.60 -12.00
N TYR A 384 -8.42 -17.28 -11.14
CA TYR A 384 -8.90 -18.16 -10.06
C TYR A 384 -10.36 -18.58 -10.33
N GLY A 385 -10.58 -19.88 -10.49
CA GLY A 385 -11.90 -20.51 -10.56
C GLY A 385 -12.38 -20.91 -9.17
N GLU A 386 -13.28 -21.91 -9.10
CA GLU A 386 -13.81 -22.46 -7.85
C GLU A 386 -12.67 -22.96 -6.95
N GLN A 387 -12.71 -22.59 -5.66
CA GLN A 387 -11.72 -23.02 -4.66
C GLN A 387 -12.38 -23.28 -3.30
N LYS A 388 -11.79 -24.19 -2.54
CA LYS A 388 -12.16 -24.44 -1.14
C LYS A 388 -10.93 -24.81 -0.31
N GLY A 389 -11.00 -24.57 0.99
CA GLY A 389 -9.85 -24.88 1.85
C GLY A 389 -9.99 -24.33 3.26
N TYR A 390 -8.85 -24.12 3.90
CA TYR A 390 -8.78 -23.74 5.30
C TYR A 390 -7.91 -22.52 5.50
N PHE A 391 -8.23 -21.76 6.55
CA PHE A 391 -7.40 -20.70 7.08
C PHE A 391 -7.21 -20.90 8.57
N ALA A 392 -5.97 -20.74 9.03
CA ALA A 392 -5.64 -20.72 10.44
C ALA A 392 -4.75 -19.51 10.75
N ARG A 393 -5.01 -18.84 11.88
CA ARG A 393 -4.20 -17.75 12.41
C ARG A 393 -3.99 -17.94 13.90
N MET A 394 -2.75 -17.75 14.34
CA MET A 394 -2.39 -17.74 15.74
C MET A 394 -1.62 -16.46 16.08
N ILE A 395 -1.98 -15.84 17.20
CA ILE A 395 -1.23 -14.75 17.81
C ILE A 395 -0.91 -15.16 19.25
N LEU A 396 0.36 -15.17 19.59
CA LEU A 396 0.85 -15.56 20.92
C LEU A 396 1.58 -14.38 21.56
N ASN A 397 1.07 -13.92 22.69
CA ASN A 397 1.73 -12.92 23.53
C ASN A 397 2.56 -13.62 24.62
N MET A 398 3.88 -13.66 24.45
CA MET A 398 4.81 -14.26 25.40
C MET A 398 5.16 -13.24 26.50
N GLY A 399 4.30 -13.19 27.52
CA GLY A 399 4.34 -12.16 28.56
C GLY A 399 4.08 -10.77 27.99
N SER A 400 4.71 -9.74 28.60
CA SER A 400 4.67 -8.37 28.09
C SER A 400 5.79 -8.06 27.06
N MET A 401 6.64 -9.05 26.75
CA MET A 401 7.90 -8.82 26.04
C MET A 401 7.81 -9.09 24.54
N LEU A 402 7.21 -10.20 24.13
CA LEU A 402 7.20 -10.67 22.75
C LEU A 402 5.79 -10.96 22.27
N GLU A 403 5.55 -10.70 21.00
CA GLU A 403 4.37 -11.17 20.25
C GLU A 403 4.83 -11.94 19.02
N ALA A 404 4.36 -13.16 18.87
CA ALA A 404 4.50 -13.95 17.67
C ALA A 404 3.13 -14.06 16.98
N SER A 405 3.10 -13.90 15.66
CA SER A 405 1.90 -14.09 14.85
C SER A 405 2.22 -14.95 13.65
N THR A 406 1.37 -15.92 13.37
CA THR A 406 1.45 -16.72 12.15
C THR A 406 0.06 -16.93 11.58
N SER A 407 -0.03 -17.02 10.26
CA SER A 407 -1.25 -17.46 9.57
C SER A 407 -0.89 -18.30 8.35
N TYR A 408 -1.75 -19.27 8.09
CA TYR A 408 -1.66 -20.15 6.94
C TYR A 408 -3.03 -20.27 6.27
N HIS A 409 -3.03 -20.13 4.96
CA HIS A 409 -4.19 -20.25 4.09
C HIS A 409 -3.89 -21.34 3.07
N ASP A 410 -4.69 -22.37 3.01
CA ASP A 410 -4.53 -23.51 2.13
C ASP A 410 -5.81 -23.72 1.33
N MET A 411 -5.85 -23.19 0.13
CA MET A 411 -6.96 -23.36 -0.81
C MET A 411 -6.56 -24.31 -1.93
N HIS A 412 -7.53 -25.06 -2.41
CA HIS A 412 -7.41 -26.00 -3.53
C HIS A 412 -8.53 -25.73 -4.51
N GLY A 413 -8.24 -25.83 -5.78
CA GLY A 413 -9.24 -25.73 -6.85
C GLY A 413 -8.65 -25.17 -8.13
N GLN A 414 -9.47 -24.56 -8.94
CA GLN A 414 -9.16 -24.19 -10.29
C GLN A 414 -8.26 -22.95 -10.37
N ILE A 415 -7.10 -23.09 -11.00
CA ILE A 415 -6.16 -22.01 -11.27
C ILE A 415 -5.77 -22.04 -12.76
N TRP A 416 -5.73 -20.89 -13.40
CA TRP A 416 -5.32 -20.77 -14.80
C TRP A 416 -3.85 -21.14 -15.00
N SER A 417 -3.60 -22.12 -15.84
CA SER A 417 -2.25 -22.53 -16.27
C SER A 417 -1.89 -21.85 -17.58
N VAL A 418 -0.92 -20.92 -17.53
CA VAL A 418 -0.44 -20.22 -18.74
C VAL A 418 0.18 -21.20 -19.74
N SER A 419 0.86 -22.25 -19.26
CA SER A 419 1.51 -23.24 -20.13
C SER A 419 0.52 -24.17 -20.84
N LYS A 420 -0.63 -24.47 -20.21
CA LYS A 420 -1.66 -25.35 -20.76
C LYS A 420 -2.81 -24.59 -21.41
N GLN A 421 -2.93 -23.28 -21.17
CA GLN A 421 -4.05 -22.43 -21.62
C GLN A 421 -5.43 -22.97 -21.17
N GLU A 422 -5.50 -23.48 -19.94
CA GLU A 422 -6.71 -24.02 -19.32
C GLU A 422 -6.69 -23.87 -17.81
N PHE A 423 -7.85 -23.99 -17.14
CA PHE A 423 -7.94 -24.11 -15.72
C PHE A 423 -7.55 -25.52 -15.27
N ILE A 424 -6.62 -25.62 -14.32
CA ILE A 424 -6.18 -26.88 -13.72
C ILE A 424 -6.46 -26.86 -12.22
N GLU A 425 -6.63 -28.06 -11.64
CA GLU A 425 -6.68 -28.22 -10.19
C GLU A 425 -5.28 -28.03 -9.61
N ASP A 426 -5.12 -27.02 -8.74
CA ASP A 426 -3.86 -26.71 -8.08
C ASP A 426 -4.09 -26.07 -6.71
N LYS A 427 -2.99 -25.84 -5.99
CA LYS A 427 -2.98 -25.21 -4.67
C LYS A 427 -2.77 -23.71 -4.78
N ASN A 428 -3.51 -23.00 -3.95
CA ASN A 428 -3.35 -21.56 -3.74
C ASN A 428 -3.10 -21.31 -2.24
N GLN A 429 -1.81 -21.24 -1.87
CA GLN A 429 -1.41 -21.21 -0.48
C GLN A 429 -0.78 -19.85 -0.13
N THR A 430 -0.98 -19.44 1.12
CA THR A 430 -0.41 -18.22 1.69
C THR A 430 0.13 -18.53 3.08
N PHE A 431 1.35 -18.09 3.36
CA PHE A 431 1.95 -18.17 4.69
C PHE A 431 2.45 -16.79 5.12
N LEU A 432 2.17 -16.45 6.38
CA LEU A 432 2.65 -15.23 7.02
C LEU A 432 3.19 -15.59 8.41
N ALA A 433 4.35 -15.03 8.76
CA ALA A 433 4.91 -15.10 10.09
C ALA A 433 5.51 -13.75 10.50
N SER A 434 5.33 -13.38 11.75
CA SER A 434 5.99 -12.22 12.34
C SER A 434 6.34 -12.45 13.81
N LEU A 435 7.45 -11.86 14.23
CA LEU A 435 7.89 -11.81 15.63
C LEU A 435 8.21 -10.36 15.96
N GLN A 436 7.67 -9.86 17.06
CA GLN A 436 7.85 -8.48 17.50
C GLN A 436 8.19 -8.41 18.98
N LEU A 437 9.22 -7.63 19.31
CA LEU A 437 9.55 -7.21 20.66
C LEU A 437 8.63 -6.04 21.06
N LYS A 438 7.83 -6.22 22.10
CA LYS A 438 6.90 -5.19 22.62
C LYS A 438 7.49 -4.32 23.73
N LYS A 439 8.46 -4.84 24.46
CA LYS A 439 9.14 -4.14 25.54
C LYS A 439 10.64 -4.26 25.37
N ALA A 440 11.35 -3.17 25.58
CA ALA A 440 12.80 -3.14 25.48
C ALA A 440 13.47 -4.21 26.34
N ILE A 441 14.48 -4.86 25.78
CA ILE A 441 15.35 -5.85 26.47
C ILE A 441 16.79 -5.37 26.34
N SER A 442 17.41 -5.00 27.48
CA SER A 442 18.76 -4.45 27.51
C SER A 442 18.88 -3.26 26.56
N LYS A 443 19.80 -3.30 25.61
CA LYS A 443 20.01 -2.25 24.61
C LYS A 443 19.01 -2.31 23.44
N ILE A 444 18.30 -3.41 23.25
CA ILE A 444 17.31 -3.55 22.16
C ILE A 444 16.02 -2.86 22.58
N GLN A 445 15.71 -1.72 21.96
CA GLN A 445 14.53 -0.92 22.26
C GLN A 445 13.29 -1.48 21.58
N TYR A 446 13.45 -1.93 20.35
CA TYR A 446 12.45 -2.67 19.61
C TYR A 446 13.13 -3.59 18.58
N ALA A 447 12.43 -4.65 18.24
CA ALA A 447 12.81 -5.54 17.14
C ALA A 447 11.55 -6.11 16.53
N ARG A 448 11.54 -6.25 15.22
CA ARG A 448 10.48 -6.92 14.49
C ARG A 448 11.09 -7.63 13.29
N VAL A 449 10.62 -8.84 13.03
CA VAL A 449 10.90 -9.57 11.79
C VAL A 449 9.58 -10.07 11.23
N PHE A 450 9.44 -10.06 9.92
CA PHE A 450 8.26 -10.59 9.26
C PHE A 450 8.63 -11.23 7.92
N TYR A 451 7.85 -12.21 7.56
CA TYR A 451 7.87 -12.89 6.27
C TYR A 451 6.44 -13.16 5.82
N GLN A 452 6.14 -12.92 4.56
CA GLN A 452 4.87 -13.26 3.94
C GLN A 452 5.11 -13.74 2.52
N GLN A 453 4.41 -14.81 2.14
CA GLN A 453 4.31 -15.28 0.77
C GLN A 453 2.88 -15.66 0.46
N ARG A 454 2.32 -15.14 -0.64
CA ARG A 454 0.91 -15.26 -0.98
C ARG A 454 0.71 -15.87 -2.35
N ASN A 455 -0.45 -16.57 -2.48
CA ASN A 455 -0.98 -17.05 -3.75
C ASN A 455 0.04 -17.89 -4.54
N VAL A 456 0.67 -18.83 -3.86
CA VAL A 456 1.66 -19.75 -4.43
C VAL A 456 1.25 -21.20 -4.19
N PRO A 457 1.72 -22.17 -5.01
CA PRO A 457 1.42 -23.58 -4.78
C PRO A 457 2.02 -24.15 -3.48
N ASN A 458 3.17 -23.63 -3.04
CA ASN A 458 3.83 -24.03 -1.79
C ASN A 458 4.72 -22.92 -1.21
N PRO A 459 4.26 -22.20 -0.17
CA PRO A 459 5.04 -21.10 0.43
C PRO A 459 6.27 -21.57 1.24
N PHE A 460 6.38 -22.86 1.55
CA PHE A 460 7.52 -23.42 2.30
C PHE A 460 8.72 -23.79 1.42
N LYS A 461 8.59 -23.59 0.10
CA LYS A 461 9.76 -23.60 -0.79
C LYS A 461 10.60 -22.34 -0.69
N PHE A 462 10.02 -21.25 -0.14
CA PHE A 462 10.66 -19.94 0.02
C PHE A 462 11.21 -19.36 -1.30
N GLU A 463 10.57 -19.68 -2.42
CA GLU A 463 10.88 -19.11 -3.74
C GLU A 463 10.31 -17.68 -3.79
N TYR A 464 11.08 -16.73 -4.31
CA TYR A 464 10.63 -15.35 -4.44
C TYR A 464 9.60 -15.23 -5.55
N THR A 465 8.48 -14.59 -5.22
CA THR A 465 7.41 -14.25 -6.15
C THR A 465 6.92 -12.83 -5.89
N GLU A 466 6.11 -12.29 -6.75
CA GLU A 466 5.49 -10.98 -6.51
C GLU A 466 4.62 -10.92 -5.23
N GLY A 467 4.14 -12.06 -4.73
CA GLY A 467 3.42 -12.18 -3.47
C GLY A 467 4.33 -12.30 -2.24
N THR A 468 5.66 -12.20 -2.41
CA THR A 468 6.63 -12.32 -1.33
C THR A 468 7.03 -10.95 -0.79
N ILE A 469 7.02 -10.80 0.53
CA ILE A 469 7.62 -9.68 1.24
C ILE A 469 8.29 -10.16 2.51
N LEU A 470 9.46 -9.64 2.79
CA LEU A 470 10.19 -9.90 4.02
C LEU A 470 10.85 -8.62 4.53
N GLY A 471 11.11 -8.59 5.81
CA GLY A 471 11.79 -7.45 6.40
C GLY A 471 12.02 -7.58 7.89
N TYR A 472 12.83 -6.67 8.39
CA TYR A 472 13.10 -6.54 9.81
C TYR A 472 13.34 -5.09 10.20
N GLN A 473 13.08 -4.81 11.46
CA GLN A 473 13.30 -3.53 12.10
C GLN A 473 14.03 -3.79 13.41
N LEU A 474 15.05 -3.01 13.70
CA LEU A 474 15.86 -3.13 14.91
C LEU A 474 16.22 -1.75 15.45
N GLY A 475 15.96 -1.50 16.73
CA GLY A 475 16.37 -0.30 17.44
C GLY A 475 17.31 -0.65 18.57
N ILE A 476 18.55 -0.13 18.56
CA ILE A 476 19.60 -0.40 19.54
C ILE A 476 19.99 0.89 20.24
N ALA A 477 19.80 0.95 21.57
CA ALA A 477 20.29 2.05 22.37
C ALA A 477 21.81 1.93 22.58
N PHE A 478 22.55 3.01 22.29
CA PHE A 478 24.00 3.06 22.46
C PHE A 478 24.47 4.22 23.35
N GLY A 479 23.53 4.99 23.91
CA GLY A 479 23.77 6.07 24.86
C GLY A 479 22.47 6.51 25.52
N GLN A 480 22.53 7.49 26.43
CA GLN A 480 21.32 8.08 27.01
C GLN A 480 20.56 8.84 25.92
N GLY A 481 19.33 8.38 25.62
CA GLY A 481 18.47 8.99 24.62
C GLY A 481 18.86 8.76 23.15
N LEU A 482 19.94 8.00 22.87
CA LEU A 482 20.39 7.69 21.51
C LEU A 482 20.01 6.27 21.13
N VAL A 483 19.31 6.10 20.01
CA VAL A 483 18.89 4.81 19.46
C VAL A 483 19.26 4.73 17.98
N LEU A 484 20.08 3.75 17.62
CA LEU A 484 20.32 3.39 16.23
C LEU A 484 19.18 2.50 15.74
N ASN A 485 18.47 2.97 14.74
CA ASN A 485 17.36 2.29 14.09
C ASN A 485 17.80 1.77 12.73
N TYR A 486 17.55 0.50 12.48
CA TYR A 486 17.77 -0.12 11.19
C TYR A 486 16.46 -0.75 10.73
N THR A 487 16.00 -0.37 9.56
CA THR A 487 14.82 -0.95 8.91
C THR A 487 15.22 -1.46 7.54
N PHE A 488 14.87 -2.70 7.26
CA PHE A 488 15.03 -3.33 5.96
C PHE A 488 13.70 -3.96 5.54
N ARG A 489 13.34 -3.77 4.28
CA ARG A 489 12.19 -4.42 3.66
C ARG A 489 12.53 -4.76 2.22
N ARG A 490 12.18 -5.97 1.80
CA ARG A 490 12.31 -6.45 0.45
C ARG A 490 10.97 -6.93 -0.08
N SER A 491 10.60 -6.45 -1.24
CA SER A 491 9.47 -6.90 -2.04
C SER A 491 9.92 -7.17 -3.48
N PHE A 492 9.06 -7.76 -4.28
CA PHE A 492 9.42 -8.22 -5.61
C PHE A 492 8.37 -7.82 -6.62
N ARG A 493 8.80 -7.58 -7.86
CA ARG A 493 7.95 -7.24 -9.00
C ARG A 493 8.45 -7.97 -10.23
N ASP A 494 7.60 -8.73 -10.87
CA ASP A 494 7.86 -9.34 -12.17
C ASP A 494 7.71 -8.26 -13.26
N VAL A 495 8.81 -7.59 -13.57
CA VAL A 495 8.83 -6.45 -14.51
C VAL A 495 8.74 -6.93 -15.95
N ASN A 496 9.33 -8.08 -16.27
CA ASN A 496 9.36 -8.62 -17.63
C ASN A 496 8.15 -9.52 -17.98
N GLY A 497 7.33 -9.88 -16.97
CA GLY A 497 6.11 -10.67 -17.14
C GLY A 497 6.35 -12.15 -17.39
N ASP A 498 7.55 -12.69 -17.07
CA ASP A 498 7.88 -14.11 -17.30
C ASP A 498 7.43 -15.06 -16.18
N GLY A 499 6.85 -14.51 -15.12
CA GLY A 499 6.36 -15.24 -13.94
C GLY A 499 7.44 -15.65 -12.97
N ARG A 500 8.67 -15.18 -13.12
CA ARG A 500 9.82 -15.48 -12.25
C ARG A 500 10.44 -14.18 -11.75
N ILE A 501 11.01 -14.22 -10.57
CA ILE A 501 11.77 -13.08 -10.05
C ILE A 501 13.26 -13.36 -10.30
N SER A 502 13.88 -12.53 -11.12
CA SER A 502 15.29 -12.64 -11.47
C SER A 502 15.99 -11.29 -11.53
N GLY A 503 17.11 -11.17 -10.82
CA GLY A 503 17.94 -9.98 -10.88
C GLY A 503 17.52 -8.80 -10.00
N LYS A 504 18.28 -7.71 -10.09
CA LYS A 504 18.10 -6.50 -9.26
C LYS A 504 16.90 -5.66 -9.67
N ASN A 505 16.54 -5.66 -10.94
CA ASN A 505 15.45 -4.84 -11.47
C ASN A 505 14.06 -5.29 -10.99
N GLU A 506 13.95 -6.55 -10.52
CA GLU A 506 12.72 -7.15 -10.01
C GLU A 506 12.69 -7.26 -8.49
N THR A 507 13.73 -6.74 -7.82
CA THR A 507 13.87 -6.70 -6.37
C THR A 507 13.80 -5.25 -5.90
N ILE A 508 12.88 -4.96 -4.98
CA ILE A 508 12.69 -3.61 -4.41
C ILE A 508 13.16 -3.67 -2.96
N ASP A 509 14.31 -3.07 -2.68
CA ASP A 509 14.88 -2.96 -1.35
C ASP A 509 14.66 -1.55 -0.79
N ILE A 510 14.07 -1.47 0.40
CA ILE A 510 13.96 -0.23 1.15
C ILE A 510 14.78 -0.40 2.43
N THR A 511 15.82 0.40 2.56
CA THR A 511 16.70 0.41 3.73
C THR A 511 16.68 1.79 4.36
N THR A 512 16.49 1.85 5.68
CA THR A 512 16.62 3.07 6.46
C THR A 512 17.59 2.80 7.60
N ILE A 513 18.61 3.65 7.73
CA ILE A 513 19.55 3.66 8.87
C ILE A 513 19.45 5.04 9.50
N GLU A 514 19.06 5.09 10.76
CA GLU A 514 18.73 6.34 11.43
C GLU A 514 19.22 6.31 12.88
N THR A 515 19.90 7.36 13.31
CA THR A 515 20.15 7.61 14.74
C THR A 515 19.11 8.58 15.24
N SER A 516 18.23 8.13 16.12
CA SER A 516 17.23 8.97 16.79
C SER A 516 17.69 9.37 18.18
N PHE A 517 17.29 10.56 18.60
CA PHE A 517 17.59 11.13 19.91
C PHE A 517 16.37 11.87 20.46
N SER A 518 16.23 11.82 21.80
CA SER A 518 15.16 12.54 22.51
C SER A 518 15.75 13.72 23.27
N PHE A 519 15.07 14.88 23.25
CA PHE A 519 15.49 16.10 23.95
C PHE A 519 14.30 16.89 24.47
#